data_ecec8d8d753eec7e0f3d91dd8020efc6
#
_entry.id   ecec8d8d753eec7e0f3d91dd8020efc6
#
_cell.length_a   1.000
_cell.length_b   1.000
_cell.length_c   1.000
_cell.angle_alpha   90.00
_cell.angle_beta   90.00
_cell.angle_gamma   90.00
#
_symmetry.space_group_name_H-M   'P 1'
#
loop_
_entity.id
_entity.type
_entity.pdbx_description
1 polymer ?
#
loop_
_entity_poly.entity_id
_entity_poly.type
_entity_poly.pdbx_seq_one_letter_code
_entity_poly.pdbx_strand_id
1 'polypeptide(L)'
;MLTSLAFIFLVGLSMAAICQKIKLPRIIGMLITGIVLGPYVLDLLDPSILSISADLRQMALIIILLKAGLSLNLEDLKKVGRPAIMMSFVPASFEILAFFLFAPYILGIDRISAAVMGSVLAAVSPAVVVPRMVSLMEEKYGTKKSIPHMIMAGAAVMIFL
;
A
#
# COMPACT_ATOMS: atom_id res chain seq x y z
N MET A 1 -6.49 -26.32 3.83
CA MET A 1 -5.59 -25.44 3.07
C MET A 1 -6.09 -25.10 1.66
N LEU A 2 -6.15 -26.06 0.72
CA LEU A 2 -6.58 -25.78 -0.68
C LEU A 2 -7.98 -25.17 -0.77
N THR A 3 -8.93 -25.67 -0.02
CA THR A 3 -10.30 -25.14 0.04
C THR A 3 -10.33 -23.69 0.53
N SER A 4 -9.56 -23.36 1.57
CA SER A 4 -9.45 -22.00 2.10
C SER A 4 -8.81 -21.06 1.09
N LEU A 5 -7.76 -21.50 0.37
CA LEU A 5 -7.17 -20.75 -0.75
C LEU A 5 -8.19 -20.52 -1.86
N ALA A 6 -8.97 -21.55 -2.23
CA ALA A 6 -10.02 -21.40 -3.23
C ALA A 6 -11.06 -20.36 -2.82
N PHE A 7 -11.53 -20.38 -1.56
CA PHE A 7 -12.44 -19.35 -1.05
C PHE A 7 -11.84 -17.96 -1.09
N ILE A 8 -10.59 -17.80 -0.64
CA ILE A 8 -9.90 -16.50 -0.67
C ILE A 8 -9.85 -15.95 -2.09
N PHE A 9 -9.44 -16.78 -3.08
CA PHE A 9 -9.33 -16.31 -4.45
C PHE A 9 -10.70 -16.09 -5.10
N LEU A 10 -11.63 -17.03 -5.01
CA LEU A 10 -12.94 -16.92 -5.68
C LEU A 10 -13.76 -15.76 -5.08
N VAL A 11 -13.92 -15.73 -3.77
CA VAL A 11 -14.71 -14.70 -3.11
C VAL A 11 -13.98 -13.36 -3.14
N GLY A 12 -12.67 -13.35 -2.87
CA GLY A 12 -11.85 -12.13 -2.86
C GLY A 12 -11.81 -11.44 -4.23
N LEU A 13 -11.57 -12.18 -5.30
CA LEU A 13 -11.57 -11.62 -6.65
C LEU A 13 -12.97 -11.18 -7.10
N SER A 14 -14.01 -11.93 -6.74
CA SER A 14 -15.40 -11.56 -7.03
C SER A 14 -15.78 -10.25 -6.35
N MET A 15 -15.49 -10.12 -5.05
CA MET A 15 -15.74 -8.90 -4.28
C MET A 15 -14.89 -7.72 -4.78
N ALA A 16 -13.63 -7.96 -5.14
CA ALA A 16 -12.79 -6.94 -5.76
C ALA A 16 -13.38 -6.45 -7.10
N ALA A 17 -13.91 -7.35 -7.93
CA ALA A 17 -14.57 -6.99 -9.19
C ALA A 17 -15.87 -6.20 -8.96
N ILE A 18 -16.68 -6.58 -7.95
CA ILE A 18 -17.88 -5.85 -7.57
C ILE A 18 -17.51 -4.44 -7.11
N CYS A 19 -16.52 -4.30 -6.21
CA CYS A 19 -16.04 -3.00 -5.74
C CYS A 19 -15.57 -2.12 -6.91
N GLN A 20 -14.87 -2.70 -7.88
CA GLN A 20 -14.43 -1.96 -9.06
C GLN A 20 -15.61 -1.46 -9.91
N LYS A 21 -16.68 -2.24 -10.07
CA LYS A 21 -17.89 -1.79 -10.78
C LYS A 21 -18.57 -0.60 -10.11
N ILE A 22 -18.54 -0.52 -8.80
CA ILE A 22 -19.08 0.61 -8.02
C ILE A 22 -18.07 1.73 -7.79
N LYS A 23 -16.95 1.71 -8.55
CA LYS A 23 -15.84 2.70 -8.48
C LYS A 23 -15.10 2.76 -7.15
N LEU A 24 -15.17 1.71 -6.33
CA LEU A 24 -14.36 1.56 -5.13
C LEU A 24 -13.03 0.86 -5.45
N PRO A 25 -11.96 1.13 -4.70
CA PRO A 25 -10.70 0.40 -4.81
C PRO A 25 -10.90 -1.10 -4.56
N ARG A 26 -10.26 -1.94 -5.37
CA ARG A 26 -10.33 -3.42 -5.25
C ARG A 26 -9.94 -3.93 -3.86
N ILE A 27 -9.01 -3.24 -3.20
CA ILE A 27 -8.52 -3.62 -1.87
C ILE A 27 -9.63 -3.64 -0.81
N ILE A 28 -10.64 -2.77 -0.94
CA ILE A 28 -11.80 -2.75 -0.03
C ILE A 28 -12.56 -4.07 -0.11
N GLY A 29 -12.81 -4.57 -1.32
CA GLY A 29 -13.47 -5.86 -1.51
C GLY A 29 -12.67 -7.02 -0.92
N MET A 30 -11.34 -7.00 -1.09
CA MET A 30 -10.45 -8.02 -0.53
C MET A 30 -10.41 -7.96 0.99
N LEU A 31 -10.40 -6.76 1.60
CA LEU A 31 -10.46 -6.59 3.06
C LEU A 31 -11.76 -7.10 3.65
N ILE A 32 -12.89 -6.73 3.05
CA ILE A 32 -14.20 -7.23 3.48
C ILE A 32 -14.25 -8.76 3.40
N THR A 33 -13.76 -9.33 2.31
CA THR A 33 -13.67 -10.79 2.15
C THR A 33 -12.83 -11.43 3.26
N GLY A 34 -11.67 -10.85 3.58
CA GLY A 34 -10.81 -11.36 4.65
C GLY A 34 -11.47 -11.31 6.02
N ILE A 35 -12.24 -10.26 6.32
CA ILE A 35 -13.00 -10.14 7.56
C ILE A 35 -14.13 -11.18 7.62
N VAL A 36 -14.89 -11.32 6.53
CA VAL A 36 -16.05 -12.24 6.48
C VAL A 36 -15.62 -13.69 6.53
N LEU A 37 -14.59 -14.10 5.78
CA LEU A 37 -14.09 -15.49 5.78
C LEU A 37 -13.24 -15.82 7.00
N GLY A 38 -12.73 -14.79 7.69
CA GLY A 38 -11.84 -14.92 8.83
C GLY A 38 -12.49 -15.53 10.09
N PRO A 39 -11.67 -15.79 11.13
CA PRO A 39 -12.09 -16.53 12.32
C PRO A 39 -13.13 -15.80 13.17
N TYR A 40 -13.34 -14.50 12.95
CA TYR A 40 -14.28 -13.71 13.75
C TYR A 40 -15.72 -13.69 13.21
N VAL A 41 -15.96 -14.13 11.95
CA VAL A 41 -17.29 -14.08 11.32
C VAL A 41 -17.73 -15.47 10.88
N LEU A 42 -17.17 -16.01 9.80
CA LEU A 42 -17.60 -17.30 9.25
C LEU A 42 -16.66 -18.47 9.59
N ASP A 43 -15.44 -18.18 10.05
CA ASP A 43 -14.40 -19.16 10.38
C ASP A 43 -14.20 -20.25 9.31
N LEU A 44 -14.21 -19.82 8.04
CA LEU A 44 -14.04 -20.71 6.89
C LEU A 44 -12.57 -20.90 6.48
N LEU A 45 -11.64 -20.18 7.14
CA LEU A 45 -10.23 -20.28 6.87
C LEU A 45 -9.55 -21.28 7.78
N ASP A 46 -8.92 -22.26 7.18
CA ASP A 46 -8.11 -23.24 7.89
C ASP A 46 -6.99 -22.55 8.70
N PRO A 47 -6.77 -22.91 9.98
CA PRO A 47 -5.70 -22.34 10.81
C PRO A 47 -4.31 -22.41 10.19
N SER A 48 -4.05 -23.42 9.35
CA SER A 48 -2.79 -23.55 8.62
C SER A 48 -2.54 -22.41 7.61
N ILE A 49 -3.58 -21.82 7.03
CA ILE A 49 -3.46 -20.64 6.16
C ILE A 49 -3.11 -19.41 7.01
N LEU A 50 -3.70 -19.29 8.18
CA LEU A 50 -3.42 -18.18 9.09
C LEU A 50 -1.98 -18.24 9.62
N SER A 51 -1.47 -19.43 9.91
CA SER A 51 -0.09 -19.62 10.39
C SER A 51 0.96 -19.21 9.34
N ILE A 52 0.74 -19.49 8.05
CA ILE A 52 1.66 -19.11 6.96
C ILE A 52 1.35 -17.73 6.35
N SER A 53 0.33 -17.02 6.84
CA SER A 53 -0.09 -15.74 6.28
C SER A 53 1.02 -14.67 6.30
N ALA A 54 1.89 -14.70 7.32
CA ALA A 54 3.03 -13.81 7.42
C ALA A 54 4.03 -14.03 6.29
N ASP A 55 4.37 -15.28 5.99
CA ASP A 55 5.29 -15.66 4.92
C ASP A 55 4.70 -15.33 3.54
N LEU A 56 3.42 -15.63 3.34
CA LEU A 56 2.70 -15.28 2.09
C LEU A 56 2.69 -13.76 1.86
N ARG A 57 2.49 -12.98 2.90
CA ARG A 57 2.54 -11.50 2.82
C ARG A 57 3.95 -11.03 2.47
N GLN A 58 4.98 -11.63 3.05
CA GLN A 58 6.36 -11.27 2.76
C GLN A 58 6.73 -11.62 1.30
N MET A 59 6.35 -12.79 0.81
CA MET A 59 6.51 -13.17 -0.59
C MET A 59 5.79 -12.19 -1.53
N ALA A 60 4.54 -11.85 -1.23
CA ALA A 60 3.78 -10.87 -2.00
C ALA A 60 4.48 -9.51 -2.05
N LEU A 61 5.02 -9.04 -0.92
CA LEU A 61 5.79 -7.81 -0.84
C LEU A 61 7.02 -7.84 -1.76
N ILE A 62 7.79 -8.93 -1.71
CA ILE A 62 8.98 -9.11 -2.58
C ILE A 62 8.57 -9.03 -4.06
N ILE A 63 7.51 -9.73 -4.46
CA ILE A 63 7.02 -9.72 -5.85
C ILE A 63 6.59 -8.31 -6.28
N ILE A 64 5.89 -7.58 -5.41
CA ILE A 64 5.44 -6.21 -5.68
C ILE A 64 6.63 -5.27 -5.83
N LEU A 65 7.61 -5.35 -4.92
CA LEU A 65 8.83 -4.54 -4.98
C LEU A 65 9.67 -4.86 -6.22
N LEU A 66 9.80 -6.13 -6.60
CA LEU A 66 10.48 -6.54 -7.82
C LEU A 66 9.78 -5.96 -9.05
N LYS A 67 8.45 -6.08 -9.13
CA LYS A 67 7.66 -5.49 -10.21
C LYS A 67 7.81 -3.97 -10.26
N ALA A 68 7.81 -3.30 -9.11
CA ALA A 68 8.05 -1.86 -9.01
C ALA A 68 9.44 -1.49 -9.55
N GLY A 69 10.48 -2.19 -9.10
CA GLY A 69 11.85 -1.94 -9.56
C GLY A 69 12.02 -2.14 -11.07
N LEU A 70 11.44 -3.19 -11.63
CA LEU A 70 11.49 -3.47 -13.07
C LEU A 70 10.67 -2.49 -13.91
N SER A 71 9.63 -1.88 -13.35
CA SER A 71 8.80 -0.88 -14.04
C SER A 71 9.38 0.54 -14.01
N LEU A 72 10.40 0.79 -13.16
CA LEU A 72 11.07 2.07 -13.07
C LEU A 72 12.10 2.23 -14.20
N ASN A 73 11.90 3.21 -15.09
CA ASN A 73 12.87 3.57 -16.09
C ASN A 73 13.87 4.58 -15.49
N LEU A 74 15.16 4.25 -15.56
CA LEU A 74 16.24 5.12 -15.04
C LEU A 74 16.27 6.50 -15.70
N GLU A 75 15.88 6.61 -16.97
CA GLU A 75 15.80 7.90 -17.66
C GLU A 75 14.69 8.78 -17.10
N ASP A 76 13.53 8.20 -16.81
CA ASP A 76 12.41 8.92 -16.20
C ASP A 76 12.71 9.28 -14.75
N LEU A 77 13.44 8.42 -14.05
CA LEU A 77 13.92 8.70 -12.69
C LEU A 77 14.88 9.90 -12.64
N LYS A 78 15.79 10.02 -13.62
CA LYS A 78 16.69 11.17 -13.76
C LYS A 78 15.93 12.47 -14.06
N LYS A 79 14.87 12.41 -14.87
CA LYS A 79 14.01 13.58 -15.18
C LYS A 79 13.23 14.10 -13.99
N VAL A 80 12.79 13.20 -13.10
CA VAL A 80 11.97 13.55 -11.93
C VAL A 80 12.75 13.62 -10.61
N GLY A 81 14.09 13.58 -10.65
CA GLY A 81 14.97 13.42 -9.49
C GLY A 81 14.66 14.35 -8.30
N ARG A 82 14.77 15.67 -8.45
CA ARG A 82 14.47 16.64 -7.38
C ARG A 82 13.02 16.57 -6.87
N PRO A 83 11.99 16.63 -7.74
CA PRO A 83 10.61 16.48 -7.31
C PRO A 83 10.31 15.15 -6.61
N ALA A 84 10.90 14.04 -7.05
CA ALA A 84 10.71 12.73 -6.42
C ALA A 84 11.28 12.69 -5.00
N ILE A 85 12.46 13.27 -4.77
CA ILE A 85 13.05 13.39 -3.43
C ILE A 85 12.17 14.28 -2.54
N MET A 86 11.70 15.41 -3.03
CA MET A 86 10.78 16.26 -2.27
C MET A 86 9.47 15.55 -1.92
N MET A 87 8.91 14.75 -2.85
CA MET A 87 7.71 13.94 -2.59
C MET A 87 7.93 12.84 -1.56
N SER A 88 9.17 12.39 -1.35
CA SER A 88 9.48 11.41 -0.28
C SER A 88 9.54 12.06 1.10
N PHE A 89 10.15 13.23 1.20
CA PHE A 89 10.41 13.87 2.50
C PHE A 89 9.30 14.79 2.98
N VAL A 90 8.79 15.66 2.11
CA VAL A 90 7.89 16.74 2.53
C VAL A 90 6.59 16.23 3.14
N PRO A 91 5.83 15.32 2.49
CA PRO A 91 4.60 14.81 3.08
C PRO A 91 4.84 14.08 4.41
N ALA A 92 5.86 13.21 4.46
CA ALA A 92 6.20 12.48 5.67
C ALA A 92 6.58 13.41 6.83
N SER A 93 7.39 14.45 6.56
CA SER A 93 7.77 15.43 7.58
C SER A 93 6.57 16.19 8.15
N PHE A 94 5.63 16.59 7.29
CA PHE A 94 4.39 17.24 7.73
C PHE A 94 3.50 16.29 8.53
N GLU A 95 3.41 15.03 8.15
CA GLU A 95 2.62 14.03 8.86
C GLU A 95 3.21 13.74 10.25
N ILE A 96 4.52 13.49 10.33
CA ILE A 96 5.23 13.29 11.61
C ILE A 96 5.05 14.52 12.51
N LEU A 97 5.21 15.73 11.96
CA LEU A 97 5.03 16.98 12.71
C LEU A 97 3.59 17.13 13.22
N ALA A 98 2.60 16.80 12.39
CA ALA A 98 1.20 16.85 12.80
C ALA A 98 0.92 15.86 13.94
N PHE A 99 1.39 14.61 13.85
CA PHE A 99 1.27 13.65 14.95
C PHE A 99 1.99 14.13 16.20
N PHE A 100 3.20 14.63 16.10
CA PHE A 100 3.98 15.15 17.23
C PHE A 100 3.26 16.27 17.97
N LEU A 101 2.58 17.15 17.25
CA LEU A 101 1.87 18.29 17.83
C LEU A 101 0.48 17.93 18.35
N PHE A 102 -0.30 17.18 17.59
CA PHE A 102 -1.72 16.97 17.89
C PHE A 102 -2.04 15.67 18.62
N ALA A 103 -1.31 14.58 18.36
CA ALA A 103 -1.61 13.28 18.95
C ALA A 103 -1.52 13.27 20.51
N PRO A 104 -0.60 13.99 21.16
CA PRO A 104 -0.60 14.09 22.63
C PRO A 104 -1.90 14.65 23.21
N TYR A 105 -2.51 15.62 22.51
CA TYR A 105 -3.76 16.25 22.97
C TYR A 105 -5.00 15.40 22.69
N ILE A 106 -4.99 14.65 21.57
CA ILE A 106 -6.15 13.85 21.12
C ILE A 106 -6.15 12.46 21.75
N LEU A 107 -4.98 11.81 21.80
CA LEU A 107 -4.81 10.42 22.21
C LEU A 107 -4.25 10.27 23.64
N GLY A 108 -3.78 11.36 24.26
CA GLY A 108 -3.21 11.32 25.62
C GLY A 108 -1.87 10.56 25.70
N ILE A 109 -1.15 10.44 24.58
CA ILE A 109 0.16 9.77 24.51
C ILE A 109 1.31 10.79 24.66
N ASP A 110 2.49 10.32 25.07
CA ASP A 110 3.67 11.16 25.12
C ASP A 110 4.17 11.58 23.74
N ARG A 111 4.95 12.65 23.66
CA ARG A 111 5.41 13.22 22.38
C ARG A 111 6.32 12.30 21.60
N ILE A 112 7.12 11.48 22.27
CA ILE A 112 8.02 10.53 21.62
C ILE A 112 7.21 9.43 20.94
N SER A 113 6.24 8.85 21.66
CA SER A 113 5.30 7.87 21.10
C SER A 113 4.49 8.45 19.94
N ALA A 114 4.07 9.71 20.04
CA ALA A 114 3.40 10.43 18.95
C ALA A 114 4.29 10.58 17.71
N ALA A 115 5.58 10.91 17.87
CA ALA A 115 6.52 11.00 16.76
C ALA A 115 6.77 9.64 16.10
N VAL A 116 6.95 8.58 16.89
CA VAL A 116 7.10 7.20 16.40
C VAL A 116 5.86 6.76 15.63
N MET A 117 4.67 7.02 16.19
CA MET A 117 3.39 6.73 15.53
C MET A 117 3.27 7.46 14.19
N GLY A 118 3.60 8.76 14.16
CA GLY A 118 3.62 9.57 12.94
C GLY A 118 4.60 9.02 11.90
N SER A 119 5.79 8.59 12.31
CA SER A 119 6.79 8.00 11.41
C SER A 119 6.31 6.69 10.78
N VAL A 120 5.65 5.84 11.57
CA VAL A 120 5.09 4.57 11.07
C VAL A 120 3.94 4.80 10.10
N LEU A 121 3.07 5.75 10.39
CA LEU A 121 1.90 6.06 9.55
C LEU A 121 2.29 6.82 8.28
N ALA A 122 3.31 7.66 8.34
CA ALA A 122 3.84 8.38 7.17
C ALA A 122 4.45 7.44 6.11
N ALA A 123 4.82 6.21 6.50
CA ALA A 123 5.38 5.23 5.57
C ALA A 123 4.34 4.79 4.52
N VAL A 124 4.56 5.22 3.28
CA VAL A 124 3.68 4.87 2.15
C VAL A 124 3.88 3.41 1.74
N SER A 125 2.78 2.66 1.63
CA SER A 125 2.84 1.28 1.17
C SER A 125 3.02 1.20 -0.36
N PRO A 126 4.16 0.70 -0.86
CA PRO A 126 4.36 0.48 -2.30
C PRO A 126 3.39 -0.54 -2.89
N ALA A 127 2.89 -1.46 -2.07
CA ALA A 127 1.92 -2.45 -2.48
C ALA A 127 0.59 -1.84 -3.00
N VAL A 128 0.25 -0.66 -2.52
CA VAL A 128 -0.95 0.09 -2.95
C VAL A 128 -0.62 1.09 -4.04
N VAL A 129 0.49 1.82 -3.89
CA VAL A 129 0.86 2.92 -4.79
C VAL A 129 1.29 2.40 -6.16
N VAL A 130 2.17 1.40 -6.21
CA VAL A 130 2.76 0.93 -7.47
C VAL A 130 1.71 0.39 -8.44
N PRO A 131 0.80 -0.54 -8.09
CA PRO A 131 -0.22 -1.03 -9.01
C PRO A 131 -1.11 0.10 -9.52
N ARG A 132 -1.43 1.08 -8.68
CA ARG A 132 -2.28 2.21 -9.08
C ARG A 132 -1.57 3.14 -10.04
N MET A 133 -0.29 3.43 -9.82
CA MET A 133 0.49 4.28 -10.71
C MET A 133 0.73 3.60 -12.07
N VAL A 134 0.99 2.29 -12.08
CA VAL A 134 1.10 1.49 -13.32
C VAL A 134 -0.21 1.56 -14.12
N SER A 135 -1.36 1.34 -13.47
CA SER A 135 -2.68 1.47 -14.12
C SER A 135 -2.90 2.86 -14.75
N LEU A 136 -2.54 3.94 -14.01
CA LEU A 136 -2.65 5.30 -14.54
C LEU A 136 -1.71 5.56 -15.73
N MET A 137 -0.53 4.94 -15.74
CA MET A 137 0.39 5.02 -16.88
C MET A 137 -0.16 4.29 -18.10
N GLU A 138 -0.72 3.10 -17.93
CA GLU A 138 -1.38 2.32 -18.99
C GLU A 138 -2.57 3.09 -19.58
N GLU A 139 -3.36 3.76 -18.73
CA GLU A 139 -4.47 4.62 -19.11
C GLU A 139 -4.03 6.01 -19.64
N LYS A 140 -2.73 6.29 -19.67
CA LYS A 140 -2.10 7.57 -20.10
C LYS A 140 -2.53 8.80 -19.28
N TYR A 141 -3.00 8.60 -18.05
CA TYR A 141 -3.33 9.70 -17.14
C TYR A 141 -2.07 10.27 -16.48
N GLY A 142 -1.89 11.60 -16.59
CA GLY A 142 -0.79 12.32 -15.96
C GLY A 142 0.62 12.04 -16.54
N THR A 143 0.71 11.26 -17.62
CA THR A 143 1.99 10.85 -18.24
C THR A 143 2.74 12.01 -18.89
N LYS A 144 2.03 13.02 -19.43
CA LYS A 144 2.65 14.22 -20.05
C LYS A 144 3.58 14.98 -19.09
N LYS A 145 3.30 14.98 -17.80
CA LYS A 145 4.09 15.63 -16.74
C LYS A 145 4.85 14.62 -15.88
N SER A 146 4.92 13.36 -16.30
CA SER A 146 5.56 12.26 -15.58
C SER A 146 5.11 12.11 -14.12
N ILE A 147 3.86 12.51 -13.81
CA ILE A 147 3.33 12.49 -12.43
C ILE A 147 3.34 11.08 -11.83
N PRO A 148 2.85 10.01 -12.51
CA PRO A 148 2.89 8.66 -11.96
C PRO A 148 4.32 8.17 -11.69
N HIS A 149 5.28 8.49 -12.57
CA HIS A 149 6.69 8.15 -12.39
C HIS A 149 7.29 8.86 -11.17
N MET A 150 6.95 10.14 -10.97
CA MET A 150 7.41 10.91 -9.82
C MET A 150 6.89 10.34 -8.50
N ILE A 151 5.62 9.96 -8.45
CA ILE A 151 5.00 9.34 -7.26
C ILE A 151 5.62 7.97 -6.99
N MET A 152 5.83 7.14 -8.02
CA MET A 152 6.49 5.84 -7.87
C MET A 152 7.93 5.99 -7.38
N ALA A 153 8.67 6.92 -7.94
CA ALA A 153 10.03 7.22 -7.52
C ALA A 153 10.08 7.71 -6.06
N GLY A 154 9.18 8.61 -5.68
CA GLY A 154 9.04 9.09 -4.30
C GLY A 154 8.72 7.97 -3.32
N ALA A 155 7.77 7.10 -3.65
CA ALA A 155 7.43 5.95 -2.83
C ALA A 155 8.57 4.93 -2.71
N ALA A 156 9.35 4.72 -3.78
CA ALA A 156 10.52 3.82 -3.75
C ALA A 156 11.63 4.38 -2.85
N VAL A 157 11.93 5.67 -2.93
CA VAL A 157 12.95 6.31 -2.08
C VAL A 157 12.56 6.24 -0.60
N MET A 158 11.28 6.40 -0.29
CA MET A 158 10.77 6.35 1.09
C MET A 158 10.92 4.98 1.78
N ILE A 159 11.06 3.89 1.01
CA ILE A 159 11.29 2.54 1.56
C ILE A 159 12.73 2.39 2.08
N PHE A 160 13.67 3.15 1.51
CA PHE A 160 15.10 3.07 1.84
C PHE A 160 15.54 4.09 2.90
N LEU A 161 14.63 4.92 3.38
CA LEU A 161 14.81 5.91 4.44
C LEU A 161 14.19 5.44 5.74
#